data_058b5321facdaee1b87f4c9c21f4f661
#
_entry.id   058b5321facdaee1b87f4c9c21f4f661
#
_cell.length_a   1.000
_cell.length_b   1.000
_cell.length_c   1.000
_cell.angle_alpha   90.00
_cell.angle_beta   90.00
_cell.angle_gamma   90.00
#
_symmetry.space_group_name_H-M   'P 1'
#
loop_
_entity.id
_entity.type
_entity.pdbx_description
1 polymer ?
#
loop_
_entity_poly.entity_id
_entity_poly.type
_entity_poly.pdbx_seq_one_letter_code
_entity_poly.pdbx_strand_id
1 'polypeptide(L)'
;VQSTTTIDWKEIQDLYPVNQEMIWLNNCGTTPCNVHTIQAVGEYLEGYSKKGGLTEVRKYASVKQSIRKIVAGLINCDVEELCIIHNTNEGMNFLSLGFHLKNGDEILLLENEYPSNIYPWEHWKDKGVKIGFIPMAFTPDQFLENLKSAVSSKTRVVTLSAVHWCTGMPFPLEEIGTFLDSRGIEFVLDGAQGIGLVPVDVQKMKLKYIAFPAWKWLLGPLGLGMLYIRQDKINTLAFPFKGTGSVVNDEVYLPYRAELKSGADRYEISTGNFIDWVYFQSTLEMLQKIGFHSVMERIYELADYLSEGMKNVGFQMELDHFPDNRTGIVVGYKEGMSMEELVSYLKKNGVMCALRLGKVRFSPHIYNRKDQLDRVVELLGSFLR
;
A
#
# COMPACT_ATOMS: atom_id res chain seq x y z
N VAL A 1 8.43 -29.84 9.11
CA VAL A 1 8.37 -29.40 10.51
C VAL A 1 8.99 -28.03 10.54
N GLN A 2 8.19 -26.97 10.45
CA GLN A 2 8.65 -25.61 10.67
C GLN A 2 8.94 -25.47 12.17
N SER A 3 10.17 -25.16 12.52
CA SER A 3 10.57 -24.75 13.87
C SER A 3 9.75 -23.51 14.24
N THR A 4 8.82 -23.63 15.16
CA THR A 4 8.08 -22.51 15.76
C THR A 4 9.03 -21.72 16.67
N THR A 5 9.96 -20.98 16.10
CA THR A 5 10.70 -19.98 16.87
C THR A 5 9.71 -18.91 17.28
N THR A 6 9.46 -18.81 18.59
CA THR A 6 8.60 -17.74 19.12
C THR A 6 9.22 -16.40 18.79
N ILE A 7 8.45 -15.52 18.10
CA ILE A 7 8.91 -14.19 17.71
C ILE A 7 9.01 -13.33 18.97
N ASP A 8 10.18 -12.76 19.24
CA ASP A 8 10.36 -11.77 20.30
C ASP A 8 9.95 -10.38 19.80
N TRP A 9 8.68 -10.03 20.01
CA TRP A 9 8.15 -8.73 19.63
C TRP A 9 8.83 -7.58 20.38
N LYS A 10 9.35 -7.82 21.60
CA LYS A 10 10.06 -6.79 22.36
C LYS A 10 11.37 -6.43 21.67
N GLU A 11 12.15 -7.40 21.21
CA GLU A 11 13.36 -7.15 20.43
C GLU A 11 13.07 -6.29 19.19
N ILE A 12 11.98 -6.60 18.45
CA ILE A 12 11.58 -5.83 17.28
C ILE A 12 11.18 -4.39 17.66
N GLN A 13 10.42 -4.22 18.74
CA GLN A 13 9.96 -2.91 19.21
C GLN A 13 11.11 -2.02 19.67
N ASP A 14 12.14 -2.61 20.27
CA ASP A 14 13.35 -1.91 20.74
C ASP A 14 14.21 -1.39 19.55
N LEU A 15 14.02 -1.91 18.35
CA LEU A 15 14.66 -1.38 17.12
C LEU A 15 14.09 -0.03 16.66
N TYR A 16 12.97 0.44 17.22
CA TYR A 16 12.29 1.65 16.76
C TYR A 16 12.44 2.81 17.75
N PRO A 17 13.37 3.77 17.54
CA PRO A 17 13.59 4.90 18.45
C PRO A 17 12.36 5.78 18.68
N VAL A 18 11.41 5.81 17.74
CA VAL A 18 10.16 6.54 17.89
C VAL A 18 9.42 6.18 19.18
N ASN A 19 9.57 4.95 19.66
CA ASN A 19 8.94 4.48 20.90
C ASN A 19 9.44 5.18 22.16
N GLN A 20 10.58 5.88 22.10
CA GLN A 20 11.12 6.70 23.20
C GLN A 20 10.55 8.11 23.20
N GLU A 21 10.04 8.58 22.05
CA GLU A 21 9.60 9.95 21.84
C GLU A 21 8.07 10.06 21.83
N MET A 22 7.39 9.11 21.21
CA MET A 22 5.94 9.17 21.02
C MET A 22 5.31 7.81 20.72
N ILE A 23 4.00 7.73 20.81
CA ILE A 23 3.19 6.60 20.37
C ILE A 23 2.76 6.84 18.92
N TRP A 24 3.41 6.18 17.97
CA TRP A 24 3.10 6.34 16.54
C TRP A 24 2.03 5.35 16.11
N LEU A 25 0.81 5.83 15.88
CA LEU A 25 -0.35 5.04 15.41
C LEU A 25 -0.91 5.57 14.09
N ASN A 26 -0.04 6.08 13.21
CA ASN A 26 -0.44 6.60 11.89
C ASN A 26 0.27 5.88 10.74
N ASN A 27 0.40 4.56 10.83
CA ASN A 27 1.06 3.76 9.79
C ASN A 27 0.34 3.81 8.43
N CYS A 28 -0.98 4.02 8.41
CA CYS A 28 -1.73 4.35 7.18
C CYS A 28 -1.22 5.59 6.43
N GLY A 29 -0.58 6.52 7.12
CA GLY A 29 0.01 7.72 6.53
C GLY A 29 1.47 7.52 6.19
N THR A 30 2.29 7.34 7.22
CA THR A 30 3.75 7.13 7.13
C THR A 30 4.22 6.23 8.25
N THR A 31 5.43 5.69 8.10
CA THR A 31 6.03 4.76 9.06
C THR A 31 7.33 5.32 9.65
N PRO A 32 7.65 5.05 10.92
CA PRO A 32 8.97 5.33 11.48
C PRO A 32 10.04 4.37 10.94
N CYS A 33 11.30 4.82 10.96
CA CYS A 33 12.45 4.02 10.56
C CYS A 33 13.03 3.25 11.75
N ASN A 34 13.50 2.02 11.52
CA ASN A 34 14.23 1.23 12.51
C ASN A 34 15.76 1.45 12.42
N VAL A 35 16.49 1.11 13.50
CA VAL A 35 17.93 1.35 13.58
C VAL A 35 18.76 0.54 12.58
N HIS A 36 18.33 -0.67 12.22
CA HIS A 36 19.06 -1.49 11.22
C HIS A 36 18.98 -0.86 9.83
N THR A 37 17.82 -0.30 9.48
CA THR A 37 17.65 0.41 8.21
C THR A 37 18.47 1.70 8.19
N ILE A 38 18.52 2.46 9.30
CA ILE A 38 19.39 3.64 9.42
C ILE A 38 20.85 3.24 9.21
N GLN A 39 21.28 2.14 9.83
CA GLN A 39 22.65 1.61 9.66
C GLN A 39 22.94 1.22 8.21
N ALA A 40 22.06 0.47 7.56
CA ALA A 40 22.25 0.02 6.17
C ALA A 40 22.39 1.22 5.21
N VAL A 41 21.55 2.26 5.38
CA VAL A 41 21.64 3.49 4.59
C VAL A 41 22.93 4.26 4.91
N GLY A 42 23.32 4.31 6.18
CA GLY A 42 24.57 4.95 6.61
C GLY A 42 25.80 4.29 5.97
N GLU A 43 25.87 2.97 5.97
CA GLU A 43 26.94 2.19 5.31
C GLU A 43 26.99 2.45 3.80
N TYR A 44 25.83 2.54 3.15
CA TYR A 44 25.75 2.92 1.74
C TYR A 44 26.33 4.31 1.50
N LEU A 45 25.92 5.31 2.27
CA LEU A 45 26.38 6.70 2.13
C LEU A 45 27.87 6.85 2.44
N GLU A 46 28.40 6.10 3.41
CA GLU A 46 29.82 6.06 3.70
C GLU A 46 30.65 5.47 2.53
N GLY A 47 30.16 4.37 1.94
CA GLY A 47 30.76 3.78 0.75
C GLY A 47 30.71 4.74 -0.45
N TYR A 48 29.56 5.39 -0.66
CA TYR A 48 29.37 6.38 -1.71
C TYR A 48 30.35 7.55 -1.58
N SER A 49 30.53 8.08 -0.36
CA SER A 49 31.43 9.21 -0.10
C SER A 49 32.92 8.88 -0.36
N LYS A 50 33.33 7.63 -0.10
CA LYS A 50 34.72 7.18 -0.24
C LYS A 50 35.09 6.70 -1.65
N LYS A 51 34.12 6.13 -2.39
CA LYS A 51 34.39 5.42 -3.65
C LYS A 51 33.62 5.98 -4.84
N GLY A 52 32.73 6.94 -4.61
CA GLY A 52 31.82 7.47 -5.64
C GLY A 52 30.71 6.48 -6.03
N GLY A 53 29.59 7.02 -6.51
CA GLY A 53 28.39 6.25 -6.78
C GLY A 53 28.56 5.12 -7.79
N LEU A 54 29.34 5.35 -8.86
CA LEU A 54 29.51 4.35 -9.93
C LEU A 54 30.14 3.04 -9.47
N THR A 55 31.05 3.06 -8.49
CA THR A 55 31.67 1.87 -7.93
C THR A 55 30.69 1.08 -7.06
N GLU A 56 29.88 1.80 -6.29
CA GLU A 56 28.87 1.19 -5.41
C GLU A 56 27.63 0.72 -6.19
N VAL A 57 27.27 1.37 -7.31
CA VAL A 57 26.12 0.96 -8.15
C VAL A 57 26.20 -0.51 -8.54
N ARG A 58 27.40 -1.02 -8.89
CA ARG A 58 27.58 -2.45 -9.22
C ARG A 58 27.33 -3.36 -8.03
N LYS A 59 27.77 -2.96 -6.83
CA LYS A 59 27.51 -3.68 -5.58
C LYS A 59 26.01 -3.75 -5.28
N TYR A 60 25.29 -2.67 -5.57
CA TYR A 60 23.85 -2.55 -5.32
C TYR A 60 22.95 -2.93 -6.51
N ALA A 61 23.51 -3.41 -7.63
CA ALA A 61 22.72 -3.92 -8.75
C ALA A 61 21.76 -5.05 -8.32
N SER A 62 22.17 -5.87 -7.33
CA SER A 62 21.34 -6.93 -6.76
C SER A 62 20.21 -6.43 -5.85
N VAL A 63 20.24 -5.18 -5.36
CA VAL A 63 19.26 -4.63 -4.42
C VAL A 63 17.87 -4.61 -5.05
N LYS A 64 17.74 -4.09 -6.27
CA LYS A 64 16.47 -4.07 -7.01
C LYS A 64 15.90 -5.47 -7.20
N GLN A 65 16.76 -6.41 -7.56
CA GLN A 65 16.37 -7.80 -7.76
C GLN A 65 15.91 -8.45 -6.45
N SER A 66 16.58 -8.15 -5.32
CA SER A 66 16.16 -8.60 -3.98
C SER A 66 14.81 -8.05 -3.62
N ILE A 67 14.57 -6.74 -3.79
CA ILE A 67 13.27 -6.09 -3.55
C ILE A 67 12.17 -6.79 -4.35
N ARG A 68 12.36 -6.91 -5.68
CA ARG A 68 11.36 -7.56 -6.56
C ARG A 68 11.09 -9.01 -6.15
N LYS A 69 12.14 -9.77 -5.82
CA LYS A 69 11.99 -11.17 -5.40
C LYS A 69 11.18 -11.32 -4.11
N ILE A 70 11.43 -10.47 -3.12
CA ILE A 70 10.68 -10.51 -1.84
C ILE A 70 9.22 -10.13 -2.08
N VAL A 71 8.97 -9.06 -2.86
CA VAL A 71 7.62 -8.61 -3.18
C VAL A 71 6.89 -9.61 -4.08
N ALA A 72 7.55 -10.22 -5.05
CA ALA A 72 6.99 -11.27 -5.89
C ALA A 72 6.50 -12.46 -5.05
N GLY A 73 7.30 -12.89 -4.06
CA GLY A 73 6.88 -13.92 -3.11
C GLY A 73 5.72 -13.50 -2.21
N LEU A 74 5.61 -12.21 -1.88
CA LEU A 74 4.53 -11.67 -1.05
C LEU A 74 3.17 -11.71 -1.76
N ILE A 75 3.13 -11.39 -3.06
CA ILE A 75 1.87 -11.27 -3.81
C ILE A 75 1.64 -12.41 -4.81
N ASN A 76 2.52 -13.43 -4.84
CA ASN A 76 2.47 -14.59 -5.73
C ASN A 76 2.50 -14.22 -7.23
N CYS A 77 3.57 -13.51 -7.65
CA CYS A 77 3.81 -13.13 -9.05
C CYS A 77 5.24 -13.44 -9.49
N ASP A 78 5.51 -13.26 -10.77
CA ASP A 78 6.88 -13.33 -11.30
C ASP A 78 7.64 -11.99 -11.10
N VAL A 79 8.97 -12.08 -10.99
CA VAL A 79 9.83 -10.91 -10.74
C VAL A 79 9.75 -9.91 -11.89
N GLU A 80 9.60 -10.39 -13.11
CA GLU A 80 9.50 -9.62 -14.35
C GLU A 80 8.20 -8.81 -14.46
N GLU A 81 7.19 -9.15 -13.65
CA GLU A 81 5.92 -8.43 -13.57
C GLU A 81 5.96 -7.22 -12.63
N LEU A 82 7.09 -7.01 -11.95
CA LEU A 82 7.28 -5.93 -10.97
C LEU A 82 8.27 -4.88 -11.45
N CYS A 83 7.96 -3.62 -11.18
CA CYS A 83 8.91 -2.52 -11.27
C CYS A 83 8.82 -1.59 -10.06
N ILE A 84 9.93 -0.87 -9.83
CA ILE A 84 10.02 0.14 -8.78
C ILE A 84 9.57 1.47 -9.36
N ILE A 85 8.66 2.13 -8.68
CA ILE A 85 8.13 3.46 -8.99
C ILE A 85 8.30 4.39 -7.79
N HIS A 86 7.96 5.69 -7.93
CA HIS A 86 8.10 6.63 -6.83
C HIS A 86 6.92 6.61 -5.86
N ASN A 87 5.72 6.33 -6.34
CA ASN A 87 4.51 6.31 -5.50
C ASN A 87 3.32 5.68 -6.25
N THR A 88 2.26 5.37 -5.51
CA THR A 88 1.03 4.81 -6.08
C THR A 88 0.45 5.67 -7.19
N ASN A 89 0.49 7.00 -7.03
CA ASN A 89 -0.11 7.92 -8.00
C ASN A 89 0.60 7.87 -9.36
N GLU A 90 1.93 7.72 -9.37
CA GLU A 90 2.69 7.49 -10.60
C GLU A 90 2.26 6.19 -11.28
N GLY A 91 2.17 5.09 -10.52
CA GLY A 91 1.71 3.80 -11.07
C GLY A 91 0.30 3.88 -11.64
N MET A 92 -0.62 4.52 -10.93
CA MET A 92 -2.00 4.73 -11.41
C MET A 92 -2.05 5.57 -12.69
N ASN A 93 -1.19 6.60 -12.82
CA ASN A 93 -1.08 7.38 -14.05
C ASN A 93 -0.50 6.55 -15.20
N PHE A 94 0.53 5.74 -14.97
CA PHE A 94 1.07 4.84 -15.99
C PHE A 94 -0.02 3.90 -16.52
N LEU A 95 -0.80 3.31 -15.61
CA LEU A 95 -1.89 2.42 -15.98
C LEU A 95 -2.99 3.17 -16.73
N SER A 96 -3.50 4.26 -16.18
CA SER A 96 -4.60 5.01 -16.79
C SER A 96 -4.25 5.49 -18.20
N LEU A 97 -3.06 6.05 -18.39
CA LEU A 97 -2.58 6.52 -19.68
C LEU A 97 -2.24 5.37 -20.64
N GLY A 98 -1.99 4.18 -20.11
CA GLY A 98 -1.70 2.97 -20.88
C GLY A 98 -2.92 2.33 -21.52
N PHE A 99 -4.12 2.49 -20.96
CA PHE A 99 -5.32 1.85 -21.50
C PHE A 99 -5.74 2.42 -22.87
N HIS A 100 -6.34 1.58 -23.70
CA HIS A 100 -6.91 1.92 -25.01
C HIS A 100 -8.44 2.02 -24.92
N LEU A 101 -8.95 3.07 -24.27
CA LEU A 101 -10.38 3.32 -24.17
C LEU A 101 -10.86 4.26 -25.28
N LYS A 102 -12.13 4.17 -25.62
CA LYS A 102 -12.76 4.96 -26.66
C LYS A 102 -14.06 5.63 -26.18
N ASN A 103 -14.52 6.61 -26.92
CA ASN A 103 -15.78 7.28 -26.65
C ASN A 103 -16.92 6.26 -26.42
N GLY A 104 -17.66 6.42 -25.33
CA GLY A 104 -18.75 5.57 -24.90
C GLY A 104 -18.34 4.38 -24.05
N ASP A 105 -17.05 4.09 -23.82
CA ASP A 105 -16.60 3.16 -22.80
C ASP A 105 -16.83 3.74 -21.39
N GLU A 106 -16.76 2.91 -20.38
CA GLU A 106 -17.00 3.27 -18.98
C GLU A 106 -15.88 2.77 -18.07
N ILE A 107 -15.46 3.63 -17.15
CA ILE A 107 -14.59 3.30 -16.01
C ILE A 107 -15.44 3.41 -14.75
N LEU A 108 -15.38 2.40 -13.88
CA LEU A 108 -15.99 2.45 -12.56
C LEU A 108 -14.94 2.63 -11.47
N LEU A 109 -15.17 3.62 -10.63
CA LEU A 109 -14.37 3.96 -9.46
C LEU A 109 -15.17 3.62 -8.19
N LEU A 110 -14.50 3.48 -7.07
CA LEU A 110 -15.17 3.39 -5.78
C LEU A 110 -15.65 4.77 -5.33
N GLU A 111 -16.85 4.86 -4.75
CA GLU A 111 -17.31 6.07 -4.07
C GLU A 111 -16.45 6.36 -2.84
N ASN A 112 -16.12 7.64 -2.61
CA ASN A 112 -15.24 8.08 -1.51
C ASN A 112 -13.82 7.46 -1.52
N GLU A 113 -13.33 7.07 -2.68
CA GLU A 113 -11.99 6.53 -2.87
C GLU A 113 -10.91 7.59 -2.58
N TYR A 114 -9.70 7.11 -2.27
CA TYR A 114 -8.56 8.00 -2.10
C TYR A 114 -8.18 8.69 -3.42
N PRO A 115 -7.86 10.00 -3.40
CA PRO A 115 -7.62 10.78 -4.63
C PRO A 115 -6.59 10.21 -5.60
N SER A 116 -5.58 9.48 -5.12
CA SER A 116 -4.60 8.81 -5.99
C SER A 116 -5.23 7.80 -6.94
N ASN A 117 -6.40 7.27 -6.61
CA ASN A 117 -7.14 6.32 -7.43
C ASN A 117 -8.36 6.97 -8.14
N ILE A 118 -8.50 8.29 -8.09
CA ILE A 118 -9.56 9.05 -8.77
C ILE A 118 -8.96 9.91 -9.88
N TYR A 119 -8.06 10.84 -9.53
CA TYR A 119 -7.54 11.85 -10.44
C TYR A 119 -6.85 11.30 -11.70
N PRO A 120 -6.10 10.19 -11.66
CA PRO A 120 -5.50 9.63 -12.86
C PRO A 120 -6.50 9.25 -13.95
N TRP A 121 -7.76 9.06 -13.63
CA TRP A 121 -8.80 8.64 -14.56
C TRP A 121 -9.59 9.80 -15.17
N GLU A 122 -9.51 11.00 -14.61
CA GLU A 122 -10.35 12.13 -15.01
C GLU A 122 -10.15 12.60 -16.46
N HIS A 123 -8.91 12.49 -16.98
CA HIS A 123 -8.60 12.88 -18.37
C HIS A 123 -9.38 12.07 -19.42
N TRP A 124 -9.94 10.92 -19.04
CA TRP A 124 -10.76 10.11 -19.93
C TRP A 124 -12.13 10.75 -20.22
N LYS A 125 -12.62 11.64 -19.34
CA LYS A 125 -13.86 12.40 -19.56
C LYS A 125 -13.78 13.23 -20.85
N ASP A 126 -12.63 13.84 -21.09
CA ASP A 126 -12.40 14.66 -22.29
C ASP A 126 -12.35 13.84 -23.59
N LYS A 127 -12.15 12.52 -23.44
CA LYS A 127 -12.18 11.56 -24.56
C LYS A 127 -13.55 10.86 -24.72
N GLY A 128 -14.57 11.31 -23.98
CA GLY A 128 -15.93 10.77 -24.04
C GLY A 128 -16.11 9.43 -23.33
N VAL A 129 -15.18 9.05 -22.44
CA VAL A 129 -15.33 7.88 -21.56
C VAL A 129 -16.14 8.30 -20.34
N LYS A 130 -17.12 7.49 -19.96
CA LYS A 130 -17.93 7.74 -18.77
C LYS A 130 -17.16 7.31 -17.51
N ILE A 131 -17.13 8.16 -16.49
CA ILE A 131 -16.68 7.82 -15.16
C ILE A 131 -17.92 7.58 -14.29
N GLY A 132 -18.09 6.33 -13.83
CA GLY A 132 -19.15 5.94 -12.89
C GLY A 132 -18.57 5.62 -11.52
N PHE A 133 -19.43 5.53 -10.50
CA PHE A 133 -19.03 5.21 -9.14
C PHE A 133 -19.82 4.00 -8.62
N ILE A 134 -19.10 3.11 -7.93
CA ILE A 134 -19.67 1.98 -7.19
C ILE A 134 -19.98 2.51 -5.79
N PRO A 135 -21.23 2.44 -5.33
CA PRO A 135 -21.59 2.89 -3.99
C PRO A 135 -20.84 2.09 -2.91
N MET A 136 -20.37 2.79 -1.88
CA MET A 136 -19.87 2.12 -0.68
C MET A 136 -20.96 1.26 -0.03
N ALA A 137 -20.52 0.28 0.73
CA ALA A 137 -21.41 -0.65 1.43
C ALA A 137 -20.93 -0.87 2.87
N PHE A 138 -21.81 -1.41 3.71
CA PHE A 138 -21.52 -1.73 5.11
C PHE A 138 -21.02 -3.16 5.32
N THR A 139 -21.05 -4.00 4.27
CA THR A 139 -20.50 -5.35 4.27
C THR A 139 -19.85 -5.67 2.93
N PRO A 140 -18.88 -6.61 2.85
CA PRO A 140 -18.28 -7.06 1.61
C PRO A 140 -19.32 -7.62 0.62
N ASP A 141 -20.30 -8.39 1.09
CA ASP A 141 -21.36 -8.97 0.25
C ASP A 141 -22.21 -7.87 -0.38
N GLN A 142 -22.62 -6.89 0.40
CA GLN A 142 -23.36 -5.73 -0.11
C GLN A 142 -22.53 -4.95 -1.14
N PHE A 143 -21.23 -4.81 -0.91
CA PHE A 143 -20.35 -4.16 -1.88
C PHE A 143 -20.29 -4.93 -3.19
N LEU A 144 -20.19 -6.27 -3.13
CA LEU A 144 -20.16 -7.13 -4.32
C LEU A 144 -21.46 -6.99 -5.14
N GLU A 145 -22.61 -6.89 -4.48
CA GLU A 145 -23.90 -6.64 -5.16
C GLU A 145 -23.95 -5.23 -5.78
N ASN A 146 -23.44 -4.21 -5.09
CA ASN A 146 -23.32 -2.86 -5.64
C ASN A 146 -22.44 -2.83 -6.88
N LEU A 147 -21.28 -3.52 -6.85
CA LEU A 147 -20.38 -3.66 -7.99
C LEU A 147 -21.11 -4.33 -9.17
N LYS A 148 -21.75 -5.47 -8.94
CA LYS A 148 -22.48 -6.21 -9.99
C LYS A 148 -23.57 -5.35 -10.63
N SER A 149 -24.26 -4.57 -9.84
CA SER A 149 -25.33 -3.66 -10.28
C SER A 149 -24.79 -2.45 -11.06
N ALA A 150 -23.60 -1.96 -10.72
CA ALA A 150 -22.96 -0.83 -11.40
C ALA A 150 -22.37 -1.22 -12.76
N VAL A 151 -21.92 -2.46 -12.91
CA VAL A 151 -21.27 -2.94 -14.16
C VAL A 151 -22.26 -3.00 -15.31
N SER A 152 -21.91 -2.35 -16.42
CA SER A 152 -22.68 -2.32 -17.66
C SER A 152 -21.95 -3.01 -18.83
N SER A 153 -22.61 -3.13 -19.99
CA SER A 153 -21.95 -3.61 -21.23
C SER A 153 -20.88 -2.66 -21.76
N LYS A 154 -20.78 -1.45 -21.21
CA LYS A 154 -19.80 -0.41 -21.56
C LYS A 154 -18.61 -0.38 -20.62
N THR A 155 -18.71 -1.00 -19.46
CA THR A 155 -17.63 -1.03 -18.46
C THR A 155 -16.40 -1.76 -19.03
N ARG A 156 -15.24 -1.10 -18.99
CA ARG A 156 -13.95 -1.64 -19.45
C ARG A 156 -12.93 -1.75 -18.33
N VAL A 157 -12.98 -0.84 -17.38
CA VAL A 157 -12.05 -0.79 -16.26
C VAL A 157 -12.85 -0.61 -14.97
N VAL A 158 -12.49 -1.37 -13.95
CA VAL A 158 -12.89 -1.13 -12.57
C VAL A 158 -11.62 -0.89 -11.76
N THR A 159 -11.59 0.17 -10.97
CA THR A 159 -10.46 0.43 -10.07
C THR A 159 -10.96 0.74 -8.67
N LEU A 160 -10.34 0.12 -7.68
CA LEU A 160 -10.64 0.31 -6.26
C LEU A 160 -9.44 -0.05 -5.38
N SER A 161 -9.47 0.39 -4.13
CA SER A 161 -8.47 0.01 -3.12
C SER A 161 -8.65 -1.43 -2.65
N ALA A 162 -7.57 -2.07 -2.19
CA ALA A 162 -7.65 -3.37 -1.52
C ALA A 162 -8.33 -3.30 -0.15
N VAL A 163 -8.08 -2.20 0.57
CA VAL A 163 -8.68 -1.85 1.85
C VAL A 163 -9.07 -0.37 1.79
N HIS A 164 -10.28 -0.05 2.19
CA HIS A 164 -10.77 1.33 2.15
C HIS A 164 -10.01 2.22 3.13
N TRP A 165 -9.48 3.31 2.63
CA TRP A 165 -8.51 4.17 3.32
C TRP A 165 -9.01 4.85 4.59
N CYS A 166 -10.33 5.06 4.73
CA CYS A 166 -10.90 5.76 5.89
C CYS A 166 -11.82 4.91 6.76
N THR A 167 -12.34 3.77 6.27
CA THR A 167 -13.14 2.85 7.09
C THR A 167 -12.33 1.65 7.58
N GLY A 168 -11.30 1.27 6.85
CA GLY A 168 -10.54 0.04 7.11
C GLY A 168 -11.20 -1.23 6.57
N MET A 169 -12.31 -1.14 5.84
CA MET A 169 -12.98 -2.30 5.25
C MET A 169 -12.10 -2.94 4.15
N PRO A 170 -11.75 -4.22 4.27
CA PRO A 170 -11.14 -4.98 3.18
C PRO A 170 -12.21 -5.37 2.17
N PHE A 171 -11.87 -5.31 0.89
CA PHE A 171 -12.77 -5.74 -0.18
C PHE A 171 -12.57 -7.23 -0.51
N PRO A 172 -13.63 -7.95 -0.97
CA PRO A 172 -13.56 -9.36 -1.35
C PRO A 172 -12.88 -9.51 -2.73
N LEU A 173 -11.53 -9.37 -2.75
CA LEU A 173 -10.75 -9.24 -3.99
C LEU A 173 -10.84 -10.45 -4.90
N GLU A 174 -10.97 -11.66 -4.36
CA GLU A 174 -11.07 -12.89 -5.14
C GLU A 174 -12.40 -12.96 -5.90
N GLU A 175 -13.50 -12.64 -5.23
CA GLU A 175 -14.84 -12.61 -5.82
C GLU A 175 -14.95 -11.49 -6.85
N ILE A 176 -14.42 -10.30 -6.53
CA ILE A 176 -14.37 -9.14 -7.45
C ILE A 176 -13.56 -9.51 -8.70
N GLY A 177 -12.34 -10.01 -8.52
CA GLY A 177 -11.45 -10.36 -9.63
C GLY A 177 -12.04 -11.45 -10.51
N THR A 178 -12.62 -12.51 -9.90
CA THR A 178 -13.32 -13.59 -10.63
C THR A 178 -14.49 -13.05 -11.45
N PHE A 179 -15.32 -12.20 -10.86
CA PHE A 179 -16.46 -11.58 -11.54
C PHE A 179 -16.02 -10.71 -12.72
N LEU A 180 -15.04 -9.81 -12.52
CA LEU A 180 -14.56 -8.89 -13.55
C LEU A 180 -13.84 -9.63 -14.69
N ASP A 181 -13.01 -10.62 -14.36
CA ASP A 181 -12.31 -11.44 -15.35
C ASP A 181 -13.27 -12.19 -16.24
N SER A 182 -14.36 -12.78 -15.67
CA SER A 182 -15.40 -13.46 -16.43
C SER A 182 -16.16 -12.57 -17.42
N ARG A 183 -16.10 -11.25 -17.22
CA ARG A 183 -16.72 -10.23 -18.08
C ARG A 183 -15.73 -9.54 -19.03
N GLY A 184 -14.44 -9.93 -18.99
CA GLY A 184 -13.39 -9.27 -19.77
C GLY A 184 -13.12 -7.83 -19.36
N ILE A 185 -13.43 -7.46 -18.09
CA ILE A 185 -13.21 -6.12 -17.53
C ILE A 185 -11.83 -6.09 -16.87
N GLU A 186 -11.07 -5.05 -17.12
CA GLU A 186 -9.77 -4.86 -16.50
C GLU A 186 -9.93 -4.39 -15.05
N PHE A 187 -9.27 -5.09 -14.13
CA PHE A 187 -9.28 -4.77 -12.71
C PHE A 187 -7.94 -4.14 -12.30
N VAL A 188 -7.97 -2.88 -11.88
CA VAL A 188 -6.82 -2.13 -11.35
C VAL A 188 -6.97 -1.99 -9.85
N LEU A 189 -5.96 -2.42 -9.09
CA LEU A 189 -5.98 -2.38 -7.63
C LEU A 189 -5.05 -1.29 -7.10
N ASP A 190 -5.59 -0.38 -6.30
CA ASP A 190 -4.78 0.44 -5.38
C ASP A 190 -4.42 -0.42 -4.16
N GLY A 191 -3.16 -0.85 -4.11
CA GLY A 191 -2.62 -1.68 -3.04
C GLY A 191 -2.16 -0.90 -1.80
N ALA A 192 -2.36 0.43 -1.77
CA ALA A 192 -1.73 1.30 -0.77
C ALA A 192 -2.07 0.96 0.69
N GLN A 193 -3.28 0.49 0.95
CA GLN A 193 -3.68 0.05 2.30
C GLN A 193 -3.78 -1.47 2.39
N GLY A 194 -3.46 -2.20 1.31
CA GLY A 194 -3.62 -3.66 1.26
C GLY A 194 -2.31 -4.43 1.36
N ILE A 195 -1.31 -4.05 0.54
CA ILE A 195 -0.06 -4.82 0.46
C ILE A 195 0.73 -4.73 1.78
N GLY A 196 0.94 -5.89 2.39
CA GLY A 196 1.55 -6.02 3.73
C GLY A 196 0.54 -5.97 4.90
N LEU A 197 -0.74 -5.64 4.64
CA LEU A 197 -1.79 -5.61 5.66
C LEU A 197 -2.80 -6.75 5.52
N VAL A 198 -3.20 -7.08 4.29
CA VAL A 198 -4.10 -8.20 3.99
C VAL A 198 -3.43 -9.15 3.01
N PRO A 199 -3.78 -10.44 3.03
CA PRO A 199 -3.27 -11.37 2.03
C PRO A 199 -3.69 -10.96 0.62
N VAL A 200 -2.72 -10.85 -0.28
CA VAL A 200 -2.95 -10.61 -1.71
C VAL A 200 -2.22 -11.66 -2.51
N ASP A 201 -2.98 -12.43 -3.28
CA ASP A 201 -2.48 -13.43 -4.23
C ASP A 201 -3.01 -13.08 -5.62
N VAL A 202 -2.13 -12.56 -6.49
CA VAL A 202 -2.55 -12.04 -7.79
C VAL A 202 -3.09 -13.11 -8.72
N GLN A 203 -2.64 -14.36 -8.56
CA GLN A 203 -3.11 -15.49 -9.37
C GLN A 203 -4.52 -15.90 -8.96
N LYS A 204 -4.73 -16.11 -7.66
CA LYS A 204 -6.01 -16.52 -7.09
C LYS A 204 -7.08 -15.43 -7.31
N MET A 205 -6.70 -14.17 -7.08
CA MET A 205 -7.59 -13.01 -7.18
C MET A 205 -7.74 -12.47 -8.62
N LYS A 206 -7.14 -13.11 -9.63
CA LYS A 206 -7.19 -12.68 -11.03
C LYS A 206 -6.76 -11.22 -11.27
N LEU A 207 -5.88 -10.71 -10.42
CA LEU A 207 -5.38 -9.35 -10.52
C LEU A 207 -4.40 -9.21 -11.69
N LYS A 208 -4.50 -8.08 -12.39
CA LYS A 208 -3.66 -7.80 -13.56
C LYS A 208 -2.77 -6.58 -13.35
N TYR A 209 -3.17 -5.68 -12.45
CA TYR A 209 -2.50 -4.40 -12.20
C TYR A 209 -2.63 -4.02 -10.73
N ILE A 210 -1.52 -3.68 -10.10
CA ILE A 210 -1.49 -3.15 -8.72
C ILE A 210 -0.44 -2.05 -8.63
N ALA A 211 -0.80 -0.90 -8.06
CA ALA A 211 0.16 0.11 -7.65
C ALA A 211 0.09 0.31 -6.13
N PHE A 212 1.24 0.39 -5.45
CA PHE A 212 1.30 0.56 -4.00
C PHE A 212 2.57 1.25 -3.54
N PRO A 213 2.53 1.99 -2.40
CA PRO A 213 3.68 2.66 -1.83
C PRO A 213 4.48 1.72 -0.92
N ALA A 214 5.76 1.99 -0.76
CA ALA A 214 6.61 1.28 0.19
C ALA A 214 6.39 1.71 1.65
N TRP A 215 6.04 2.98 1.88
CA TRP A 215 6.11 3.67 3.19
C TRP A 215 4.91 3.49 4.12
N LYS A 216 4.08 2.49 3.88
CA LYS A 216 2.96 2.15 4.77
C LYS A 216 3.21 0.80 5.42
N TRP A 217 2.51 -0.22 5.01
CA TRP A 217 2.52 -1.54 5.65
C TRP A 217 3.80 -2.36 5.37
N LEU A 218 4.63 -1.93 4.40
CA LEU A 218 5.94 -2.52 4.15
C LEU A 218 7.10 -1.74 4.82
N LEU A 219 6.81 -0.72 5.62
CA LEU A 219 7.78 0.04 6.43
C LEU A 219 8.91 0.69 5.62
N GLY A 220 8.71 0.91 4.32
CA GLY A 220 9.70 1.47 3.41
C GLY A 220 9.83 2.99 3.46
N PRO A 221 10.69 3.58 2.63
CA PRO A 221 10.91 5.02 2.57
C PRO A 221 9.78 5.76 1.87
N LEU A 222 9.59 7.03 2.21
CA LEU A 222 8.74 7.95 1.46
C LEU A 222 9.29 8.17 0.05
N GLY A 223 8.39 8.25 -0.93
CA GLY A 223 8.79 8.50 -2.32
C GLY A 223 9.21 7.25 -3.09
N LEU A 224 9.00 6.06 -2.55
CA LEU A 224 9.19 4.78 -3.24
C LEU A 224 7.90 3.97 -3.26
N GLY A 225 7.68 3.21 -4.32
CA GLY A 225 6.56 2.31 -4.48
C GLY A 225 6.85 1.20 -5.48
N MET A 226 5.87 0.36 -5.70
CA MET A 226 5.94 -0.75 -6.66
C MET A 226 4.71 -0.73 -7.57
N LEU A 227 4.93 -1.15 -8.81
CA LEU A 227 3.89 -1.40 -9.79
C LEU A 227 4.00 -2.86 -10.25
N TYR A 228 2.89 -3.59 -10.16
CA TYR A 228 2.70 -4.92 -10.71
C TYR A 228 1.86 -4.80 -11.98
N ILE A 229 2.33 -5.43 -13.05
CA ILE A 229 1.60 -5.61 -14.31
C ILE A 229 1.78 -7.07 -14.73
N ARG A 230 0.69 -7.83 -14.83
CA ARG A 230 0.74 -9.21 -15.28
C ARG A 230 1.39 -9.32 -16.67
N GLN A 231 2.25 -10.30 -16.88
CA GLN A 231 3.13 -10.41 -18.05
C GLN A 231 2.39 -10.29 -19.40
N ASP A 232 1.22 -10.91 -19.53
CA ASP A 232 0.42 -10.85 -20.76
C ASP A 232 -0.21 -9.46 -21.02
N LYS A 233 -0.19 -8.58 -20.01
CA LYS A 233 -0.76 -7.23 -20.07
C LYS A 233 0.26 -6.14 -20.40
N ILE A 234 1.54 -6.38 -20.14
CA ILE A 234 2.60 -5.37 -20.33
C ILE A 234 2.60 -4.80 -21.76
N ASN A 235 2.44 -5.65 -22.77
CA ASN A 235 2.43 -5.23 -24.18
C ASN A 235 1.06 -4.75 -24.68
N THR A 236 0.00 -4.89 -23.87
CA THR A 236 -1.33 -4.38 -24.25
C THR A 236 -1.56 -2.93 -23.84
N LEU A 237 -0.69 -2.39 -23.00
CA LEU A 237 -0.74 -0.99 -22.58
C LEU A 237 0.08 -0.10 -23.53
N ALA A 238 -0.45 1.07 -23.86
CA ALA A 238 0.36 2.12 -24.47
C ALA A 238 1.47 2.55 -23.49
N PHE A 239 2.65 2.83 -24.03
CA PHE A 239 3.80 3.22 -23.22
C PHE A 239 4.37 4.59 -23.68
N PRO A 240 3.77 5.71 -23.24
CA PRO A 240 4.19 7.04 -23.66
C PRO A 240 5.44 7.57 -22.91
N PHE A 241 5.88 6.91 -21.85
CA PHE A 241 6.92 7.40 -20.92
C PHE A 241 8.27 6.71 -21.16
N LYS A 242 8.80 6.77 -22.37
CA LYS A 242 10.11 6.16 -22.66
C LYS A 242 11.25 6.97 -22.07
N GLY A 243 12.20 6.26 -21.45
CA GLY A 243 13.44 6.82 -20.97
C GLY A 243 14.60 5.85 -21.17
N THR A 244 15.80 6.21 -20.72
CA THR A 244 17.01 5.40 -20.89
C THR A 244 16.88 4.00 -20.26
N GLY A 245 16.19 3.89 -19.13
CA GLY A 245 15.95 2.61 -18.44
C GLY A 245 14.89 1.72 -19.07
N SER A 246 14.13 2.21 -20.07
CA SER A 246 12.99 1.48 -20.66
C SER A 246 13.36 0.49 -21.76
N VAL A 247 14.56 0.63 -22.34
CA VAL A 247 14.97 -0.08 -23.54
C VAL A 247 15.94 -1.21 -23.26
N VAL A 248 15.97 -2.18 -24.16
CA VAL A 248 16.97 -3.28 -24.12
C VAL A 248 18.36 -2.71 -24.35
N ASN A 249 19.36 -3.25 -23.63
CA ASN A 249 20.74 -2.78 -23.69
C ASN A 249 20.87 -1.27 -23.36
N ASP A 250 20.25 -0.85 -22.28
CA ASP A 250 20.20 0.53 -21.81
C ASP A 250 21.56 1.15 -21.44
N GLU A 251 22.61 0.35 -21.33
CA GLU A 251 24.01 0.79 -21.18
C GLU A 251 24.64 1.30 -22.49
N VAL A 252 24.01 1.05 -23.65
CA VAL A 252 24.50 1.45 -24.97
C VAL A 252 23.67 2.61 -25.50
N TYR A 253 24.21 3.81 -25.42
CA TYR A 253 23.46 5.05 -25.74
C TYR A 253 23.26 5.27 -27.24
N LEU A 254 24.17 4.87 -28.10
CA LEU A 254 24.13 5.06 -29.54
C LEU A 254 24.39 3.77 -30.32
N PRO A 255 23.68 3.54 -31.45
CA PRO A 255 22.51 4.29 -31.91
C PRO A 255 21.33 4.17 -30.96
N TYR A 256 20.40 5.15 -31.00
CA TYR A 256 19.20 5.12 -30.14
C TYR A 256 18.42 3.81 -30.31
N ARG A 257 17.97 3.27 -29.17
CA ARG A 257 17.23 2.00 -29.14
C ARG A 257 15.72 2.27 -29.22
N ALA A 258 15.02 1.40 -29.95
CA ALA A 258 13.56 1.43 -30.05
C ALA A 258 12.90 0.28 -29.30
N GLU A 259 13.63 -0.83 -29.09
CA GLU A 259 13.13 -2.03 -28.47
C GLU A 259 12.98 -1.84 -26.95
N LEU A 260 11.76 -2.05 -26.45
CA LEU A 260 11.45 -1.95 -25.03
C LEU A 260 11.82 -3.26 -24.32
N LYS A 261 12.19 -3.17 -23.05
CA LYS A 261 12.27 -4.32 -22.17
C LYS A 261 10.94 -5.07 -22.16
N SER A 262 10.97 -6.40 -22.03
CA SER A 262 9.79 -7.25 -22.08
C SER A 262 9.01 -7.27 -20.75
N GLY A 263 9.69 -6.96 -19.64
CA GLY A 263 9.13 -6.94 -18.30
C GLY A 263 8.54 -5.59 -17.90
N ALA A 264 7.94 -5.56 -16.71
CA ALA A 264 7.43 -4.33 -16.10
C ALA A 264 8.55 -3.32 -15.78
N ASP A 265 9.80 -3.77 -15.69
CA ASP A 265 10.98 -2.91 -15.48
C ASP A 265 11.20 -1.86 -16.59
N ARG A 266 10.48 -1.95 -17.73
CA ARG A 266 10.43 -0.87 -18.72
C ARG A 266 9.89 0.44 -18.15
N TYR A 267 9.05 0.36 -17.09
CA TYR A 267 8.50 1.53 -16.40
C TYR A 267 9.50 2.21 -15.45
N GLU A 268 10.66 1.61 -15.20
CA GLU A 268 11.78 2.26 -14.53
C GLU A 268 12.56 3.11 -15.53
N ILE A 269 11.98 4.26 -15.87
CA ILE A 269 12.36 5.05 -17.07
C ILE A 269 13.76 5.70 -17.01
N SER A 270 14.38 5.78 -15.83
CA SER A 270 15.69 6.41 -15.65
C SER A 270 16.39 5.88 -14.41
N THR A 271 17.52 6.49 -14.05
CA THR A 271 18.27 6.22 -12.82
C THR A 271 17.38 6.48 -11.61
N GLY A 272 17.27 5.50 -10.74
CA GLY A 272 16.46 5.59 -9.53
C GLY A 272 17.26 5.98 -8.30
N ASN A 273 16.57 6.09 -7.15
CA ASN A 273 17.14 6.48 -5.88
C ASN A 273 17.67 5.26 -5.11
N PHE A 274 18.99 5.05 -5.16
CA PHE A 274 19.65 3.92 -4.50
C PHE A 274 19.53 3.97 -2.97
N ILE A 275 19.47 5.16 -2.36
CA ILE A 275 19.29 5.30 -0.91
C ILE A 275 17.96 4.66 -0.50
N ASP A 276 16.90 4.98 -1.23
CA ASP A 276 15.57 4.43 -0.96
C ASP A 276 15.50 2.93 -1.25
N TRP A 277 16.24 2.43 -2.24
CA TRP A 277 16.30 1.00 -2.51
C TRP A 277 16.99 0.23 -1.38
N VAL A 278 18.11 0.73 -0.86
CA VAL A 278 18.81 0.12 0.27
C VAL A 278 17.93 0.16 1.53
N TYR A 279 17.27 1.28 1.76
CA TYR A 279 16.28 1.41 2.84
C TYR A 279 15.19 0.32 2.70
N PHE A 280 14.55 0.23 1.54
CA PHE A 280 13.42 -0.67 1.34
C PHE A 280 13.85 -2.13 1.37
N GLN A 281 15.00 -2.48 0.82
CA GLN A 281 15.55 -3.84 0.95
C GLN A 281 15.69 -4.23 2.41
N SER A 282 16.30 -3.36 3.23
CA SER A 282 16.52 -3.63 4.66
C SER A 282 15.21 -3.90 5.41
N THR A 283 14.16 -3.11 5.15
CA THR A 283 12.86 -3.32 5.78
C THR A 283 12.17 -4.59 5.28
N LEU A 284 12.21 -4.87 3.98
CA LEU A 284 11.62 -6.09 3.41
C LEU A 284 12.29 -7.36 3.91
N GLU A 285 13.62 -7.37 4.03
CA GLU A 285 14.37 -8.51 4.58
C GLU A 285 14.01 -8.76 6.04
N MET A 286 13.84 -7.70 6.84
CA MET A 286 13.36 -7.80 8.22
C MET A 286 11.94 -8.40 8.27
N LEU A 287 11.00 -7.88 7.48
CA LEU A 287 9.62 -8.39 7.43
C LEU A 287 9.57 -9.84 6.93
N GLN A 288 10.37 -10.19 5.92
CA GLN A 288 10.47 -11.55 5.40
C GLN A 288 11.03 -12.51 6.46
N LYS A 289 12.05 -12.09 7.22
CA LYS A 289 12.63 -12.88 8.32
C LYS A 289 11.62 -13.14 9.44
N ILE A 290 10.78 -12.16 9.78
CA ILE A 290 9.69 -12.30 10.75
C ILE A 290 8.61 -13.22 10.17
N GLY A 291 8.37 -13.13 8.87
CA GLY A 291 7.27 -13.75 8.14
C GLY A 291 6.07 -12.81 7.99
N PHE A 292 5.69 -12.51 6.76
CA PHE A 292 4.61 -11.55 6.46
C PHE A 292 3.27 -11.92 7.12
N HIS A 293 2.95 -13.21 7.20
CA HIS A 293 1.74 -13.66 7.89
C HIS A 293 1.78 -13.31 9.39
N SER A 294 2.91 -13.59 10.07
CA SER A 294 3.07 -13.25 11.49
C SER A 294 3.02 -11.73 11.72
N VAL A 295 3.54 -10.94 10.77
CA VAL A 295 3.43 -9.47 10.79
C VAL A 295 1.97 -9.04 10.74
N MET A 296 1.18 -9.57 9.80
CA MET A 296 -0.25 -9.26 9.67
C MET A 296 -1.02 -9.67 10.94
N GLU A 297 -0.82 -10.88 11.45
CA GLU A 297 -1.48 -11.34 12.68
C GLU A 297 -1.16 -10.45 13.88
N ARG A 298 0.11 -9.98 14.00
CA ARG A 298 0.49 -9.05 15.05
C ARG A 298 -0.18 -7.69 14.91
N ILE A 299 -0.30 -7.18 13.69
CA ILE A 299 -1.02 -5.93 13.42
C ILE A 299 -2.50 -6.07 13.81
N TYR A 300 -3.13 -7.16 13.44
CA TYR A 300 -4.53 -7.44 13.79
C TYR A 300 -4.73 -7.56 15.30
N GLU A 301 -3.84 -8.28 15.99
CA GLU A 301 -3.88 -8.40 17.47
C GLU A 301 -3.83 -7.01 18.15
N LEU A 302 -2.96 -6.11 17.66
CA LEU A 302 -2.86 -4.75 18.19
C LEU A 302 -4.07 -3.89 17.87
N ALA A 303 -4.62 -4.04 16.67
CA ALA A 303 -5.82 -3.33 16.23
C ALA A 303 -7.05 -3.76 17.02
N ASP A 304 -7.25 -5.07 17.21
CA ASP A 304 -8.34 -5.62 18.01
C ASP A 304 -8.23 -5.15 19.47
N TYR A 305 -7.02 -5.21 20.04
CA TYR A 305 -6.76 -4.76 21.41
C TYR A 305 -7.14 -3.27 21.61
N LEU A 306 -6.71 -2.42 20.68
CA LEU A 306 -7.05 -0.99 20.72
C LEU A 306 -8.55 -0.76 20.53
N SER A 307 -9.17 -1.46 19.59
CA SER A 307 -10.61 -1.35 19.31
C SER A 307 -11.45 -1.69 20.54
N GLU A 308 -11.14 -2.79 21.24
CA GLU A 308 -11.82 -3.16 22.47
C GLU A 308 -11.61 -2.11 23.59
N GLY A 309 -10.40 -1.59 23.75
CA GLY A 309 -10.12 -0.50 24.68
C GLY A 309 -10.94 0.75 24.38
N MET A 310 -11.09 1.13 23.11
CA MET A 310 -11.89 2.26 22.68
C MET A 310 -13.39 2.06 22.95
N LYS A 311 -13.91 0.86 22.70
CA LYS A 311 -15.32 0.50 23.04
C LYS A 311 -15.57 0.65 24.52
N ASN A 312 -14.66 0.19 25.37
CA ASN A 312 -14.78 0.24 26.83
C ASN A 312 -14.86 1.68 27.37
N VAL A 313 -14.33 2.67 26.63
CA VAL A 313 -14.48 4.10 26.94
C VAL A 313 -15.58 4.78 26.11
N GLY A 314 -16.43 3.99 25.45
CA GLY A 314 -17.69 4.44 24.82
C GLY A 314 -17.54 5.01 23.41
N PHE A 315 -16.50 4.62 22.66
CA PHE A 315 -16.41 4.90 21.23
C PHE A 315 -17.25 3.91 20.42
N GLN A 316 -17.83 4.39 19.34
CA GLN A 316 -18.41 3.58 18.28
C GLN A 316 -17.33 3.29 17.24
N MET A 317 -17.23 2.03 16.83
CA MET A 317 -16.17 1.58 15.94
C MET A 317 -16.71 1.33 14.53
N GLU A 318 -16.02 1.83 13.53
CA GLU A 318 -16.38 1.63 12.12
C GLU A 318 -16.38 0.16 11.70
N LEU A 319 -15.44 -0.64 12.23
CA LEU A 319 -15.32 -2.07 11.93
C LEU A 319 -16.48 -2.91 12.48
N ASP A 320 -17.25 -2.39 13.43
CA ASP A 320 -18.46 -3.08 13.91
C ASP A 320 -19.53 -3.23 12.82
N HIS A 321 -19.47 -2.41 11.77
CA HIS A 321 -20.30 -2.54 10.57
C HIS A 321 -19.81 -3.63 9.61
N PHE A 322 -18.62 -4.20 9.81
CA PHE A 322 -17.96 -5.17 8.93
C PHE A 322 -17.54 -6.41 9.75
N PRO A 323 -18.52 -7.17 10.27
CA PRO A 323 -18.20 -8.38 11.03
C PRO A 323 -17.34 -9.33 10.18
N ASP A 324 -16.45 -10.05 10.84
CA ASP A 324 -15.48 -10.98 10.22
C ASP A 324 -14.36 -10.33 9.38
N ASN A 325 -14.33 -8.98 9.29
CA ASN A 325 -13.27 -8.26 8.60
C ASN A 325 -12.20 -7.75 9.57
N ARG A 326 -11.04 -8.37 9.54
CA ARG A 326 -9.87 -7.93 10.30
C ARG A 326 -8.96 -7.09 9.44
N THR A 327 -8.61 -5.90 9.92
CA THR A 327 -7.53 -5.09 9.37
C THR A 327 -6.77 -4.37 10.49
N GLY A 328 -5.61 -3.80 10.15
CA GLY A 328 -4.82 -2.99 11.07
C GLY A 328 -5.31 -1.54 11.20
N ILE A 329 -6.46 -1.19 10.61
CA ILE A 329 -7.00 0.17 10.60
C ILE A 329 -8.14 0.26 11.61
N VAL A 330 -7.94 1.02 12.67
CA VAL A 330 -8.92 1.22 13.74
C VAL A 330 -9.53 2.62 13.59
N VAL A 331 -10.83 2.68 13.32
CA VAL A 331 -11.56 3.94 13.11
C VAL A 331 -12.72 4.01 14.10
N GLY A 332 -12.79 5.12 14.81
CA GLY A 332 -13.85 5.31 15.80
C GLY A 332 -14.25 6.76 15.96
N TYR A 333 -15.44 6.96 16.55
CA TYR A 333 -15.97 8.25 16.90
C TYR A 333 -16.85 8.14 18.15
N LYS A 334 -17.18 9.27 18.75
CA LYS A 334 -18.14 9.34 19.84
C LYS A 334 -19.08 10.51 19.61
N GLU A 335 -20.38 10.26 19.67
CA GLU A 335 -21.40 11.30 19.51
C GLU A 335 -21.25 12.41 20.56
N GLY A 336 -21.44 13.65 20.13
CA GLY A 336 -21.30 14.82 20.99
C GLY A 336 -19.86 15.26 21.28
N MET A 337 -18.85 14.57 20.71
CA MET A 337 -17.45 14.89 20.89
C MET A 337 -16.81 15.44 19.62
N SER A 338 -16.03 16.53 19.73
CA SER A 338 -15.20 17.01 18.63
C SER A 338 -14.00 16.11 18.42
N MET A 339 -13.97 15.38 17.30
CA MET A 339 -12.83 14.53 16.93
C MET A 339 -11.60 15.35 16.56
N GLU A 340 -11.75 16.59 16.09
CA GLU A 340 -10.69 17.56 15.84
C GLU A 340 -9.93 17.92 17.12
N GLU A 341 -10.70 18.26 18.17
CA GLU A 341 -10.14 18.59 19.48
C GLU A 341 -9.50 17.35 20.12
N LEU A 342 -10.12 16.20 20.01
CA LEU A 342 -9.56 14.93 20.47
C LEU A 342 -8.21 14.62 19.80
N VAL A 343 -8.13 14.69 18.48
CA VAL A 343 -6.86 14.44 17.75
C VAL A 343 -5.81 15.47 18.15
N SER A 344 -6.19 16.73 18.34
CA SER A 344 -5.27 17.76 18.84
C SER A 344 -4.77 17.44 20.25
N TYR A 345 -5.65 17.02 21.16
CA TYR A 345 -5.31 16.60 22.51
C TYR A 345 -4.36 15.40 22.51
N LEU A 346 -4.66 14.37 21.72
CA LEU A 346 -3.81 13.17 21.60
C LEU A 346 -2.41 13.54 21.11
N LYS A 347 -2.29 14.39 20.10
CA LYS A 347 -0.99 14.86 19.58
C LYS A 347 -0.19 15.62 20.63
N LYS A 348 -0.83 16.49 21.45
CA LYS A 348 -0.18 17.20 22.56
C LYS A 348 0.31 16.24 23.66
N ASN A 349 -0.29 15.06 23.76
CA ASN A 349 0.09 14.01 24.70
C ASN A 349 0.99 12.94 24.05
N GLY A 350 1.64 13.24 22.94
CA GLY A 350 2.63 12.37 22.30
C GLY A 350 2.02 11.21 21.50
N VAL A 351 0.74 11.24 21.13
CA VAL A 351 0.09 10.21 20.31
C VAL A 351 -0.11 10.71 18.88
N MET A 352 0.54 10.09 17.91
CA MET A 352 0.35 10.38 16.49
C MET A 352 -0.77 9.53 15.92
N CYS A 353 -1.86 10.17 15.51
CA CYS A 353 -3.02 9.57 14.85
C CYS A 353 -3.55 10.50 13.76
N ALA A 354 -4.59 10.09 13.05
CA ALA A 354 -5.18 10.89 11.98
C ALA A 354 -6.68 11.16 12.20
N LEU A 355 -7.12 12.34 11.78
CA LEU A 355 -8.54 12.65 11.60
C LEU A 355 -8.92 12.33 10.14
N ARG A 356 -9.96 11.56 9.93
CA ARG A 356 -10.49 11.23 8.59
C ARG A 356 -12.01 11.25 8.61
N LEU A 357 -12.60 12.07 7.76
CA LEU A 357 -14.06 12.23 7.63
C LEU A 357 -14.79 12.34 8.99
N GLY A 358 -14.28 13.19 9.89
CA GLY A 358 -14.87 13.42 11.22
C GLY A 358 -14.65 12.28 12.23
N LYS A 359 -13.79 11.29 11.93
CA LYS A 359 -13.49 10.16 12.81
C LYS A 359 -12.00 10.10 13.12
N VAL A 360 -11.63 9.63 14.32
CA VAL A 360 -10.23 9.33 14.64
C VAL A 360 -9.84 7.99 14.02
N ARG A 361 -8.68 7.96 13.36
CA ARG A 361 -8.11 6.77 12.76
C ARG A 361 -6.75 6.47 13.35
N PHE A 362 -6.61 5.27 13.89
CA PHE A 362 -5.36 4.69 14.35
C PHE A 362 -4.94 3.56 13.41
N SER A 363 -3.66 3.35 13.31
CA SER A 363 -3.07 2.25 12.55
C SER A 363 -1.78 1.81 13.20
N PRO A 364 -1.86 0.86 14.16
CA PRO A 364 -0.70 0.25 14.80
C PRO A 364 0.06 -0.64 13.82
N HIS A 365 1.34 -0.90 14.16
CA HIS A 365 2.18 -1.85 13.45
C HIS A 365 3.06 -2.62 14.44
N ILE A 366 3.90 -3.54 13.97
CA ILE A 366 4.74 -4.43 14.79
C ILE A 366 5.64 -3.71 15.81
N TYR A 367 5.94 -2.44 15.60
CA TYR A 367 6.75 -1.63 16.52
C TYR A 367 5.95 -1.09 17.71
N ASN A 368 4.61 -1.19 17.71
CA ASN A 368 3.79 -0.76 18.83
C ASN A 368 3.69 -1.82 19.91
N ARG A 369 3.54 -1.34 21.17
CA ARG A 369 3.40 -2.16 22.38
C ARG A 369 1.99 -2.00 22.95
N LYS A 370 1.51 -3.04 23.67
CA LYS A 370 0.19 -2.99 24.32
C LYS A 370 0.09 -1.89 25.39
N ASP A 371 1.16 -1.68 26.18
CA ASP A 371 1.21 -0.60 27.17
C ASP A 371 1.05 0.80 26.55
N GLN A 372 1.52 1.00 25.31
CA GLN A 372 1.26 2.23 24.58
C GLN A 372 -0.23 2.35 24.19
N LEU A 373 -0.88 1.25 23.82
CA LEU A 373 -2.31 1.25 23.50
C LEU A 373 -3.16 1.47 24.76
N ASP A 374 -2.77 0.91 25.91
CA ASP A 374 -3.40 1.20 27.21
C ASP A 374 -3.33 2.71 27.50
N ARG A 375 -2.17 3.31 27.30
CA ARG A 375 -1.99 4.77 27.46
C ARG A 375 -2.90 5.58 26.55
N VAL A 376 -3.10 5.15 25.31
CA VAL A 376 -4.04 5.81 24.37
C VAL A 376 -5.47 5.72 24.90
N VAL A 377 -5.89 4.54 25.39
CA VAL A 377 -7.25 4.35 25.95
C VAL A 377 -7.47 5.21 27.20
N GLU A 378 -6.46 5.32 28.08
CA GLU A 378 -6.50 6.23 29.22
C GLU A 378 -6.69 7.69 28.81
N LEU A 379 -5.95 8.14 27.80
CA LEU A 379 -6.08 9.51 27.27
C LEU A 379 -7.47 9.76 26.66
N LEU A 380 -8.01 8.77 25.93
CA LEU A 380 -9.38 8.85 25.39
C LEU A 380 -10.40 8.95 26.54
N GLY A 381 -10.27 8.15 27.59
CA GLY A 381 -11.11 8.20 28.78
C GLY A 381 -10.98 9.50 29.58
N SER A 382 -9.77 10.08 29.62
CA SER A 382 -9.51 11.34 30.33
C SER A 382 -10.06 12.56 29.59
N PHE A 383 -10.06 12.54 28.27
CA PHE A 383 -10.64 13.61 27.45
C PHE A 383 -12.18 13.70 27.61
N LEU A 384 -12.80 12.63 28.05
CA LEU A 384 -14.24 12.53 28.29
C LEU A 384 -14.71 13.18 29.61
N ARG A 385 -13.78 13.55 30.50
CA ARG A 385 -14.06 14.16 31.82
C ARG A 385 -13.87 15.66 31.76
#